data_8197eec23dff478289246aeaeb136fa2
#
_entry.id   8197eec23dff478289246aeaeb136fa2
#
_cell.length_a   1.000
_cell.length_b   1.000
_cell.length_c   1.000
_cell.angle_alpha   90.00
_cell.angle_beta   90.00
_cell.angle_gamma   90.00
#
_symmetry.space_group_name_H-M   'P 1'
#
loop_
_entity.id
_entity.type
_entity.pdbx_description
1 polymer ?
#
loop_
_entity_poly.entity_id
_entity_poly.type
_entity_poly.pdbx_seq_one_letter_code
_entity_poly.pdbx_strand_id
1 'polypeptide(L)'
;MRLVIDTNIIVSALLSPDGTAFRFLSEVLDKKYEVIINKEIYKEYDDVLHRERFGFDEEVISYILDWFRDNAIWVEVTKSQDPMPDEKDRVFYDAAKCTKSKLVTGNNRHYPVDELVTSLWEFE
;
A
#
# COMPACT_ATOMS: atom_id res chain seq x y z
N MET A 1 11.50 7.73 -6.59
CA MET A 1 10.93 7.77 -5.23
C MET A 1 10.37 6.41 -4.87
N ARG A 2 10.70 5.94 -3.69
CA ARG A 2 10.23 4.64 -3.19
C ARG A 2 9.04 4.80 -2.28
N LEU A 3 8.04 3.95 -2.47
CA LEU A 3 6.78 4.01 -1.73
C LEU A 3 6.43 2.66 -1.14
N VAL A 4 5.81 2.70 0.04
CA VAL A 4 5.02 1.60 0.57
C VAL A 4 3.57 2.06 0.49
N ILE A 5 2.69 1.24 -0.04
CA ILE A 5 1.30 1.61 -0.29
C ILE A 5 0.39 0.85 0.67
N ASP A 6 -0.35 1.59 1.49
CA ASP A 6 -1.36 1.00 2.37
C ASP A 6 -2.46 0.37 1.53
N THR A 7 -2.95 -0.79 1.94
CA THR A 7 -3.99 -1.53 1.21
C THR A 7 -5.22 -0.67 0.92
N ASN A 8 -5.56 0.25 1.82
CA ASN A 8 -6.75 1.09 1.64
C ASN A 8 -6.67 1.97 0.38
N ILE A 9 -5.47 2.31 -0.09
CA ILE A 9 -5.30 3.05 -1.33
C ILE A 9 -5.76 2.19 -2.52
N ILE A 10 -5.35 0.92 -2.53
CA ILE A 10 -5.73 0.01 -3.63
C ILE A 10 -7.24 -0.20 -3.63
N VAL A 11 -7.82 -0.43 -2.45
CA VAL A 11 -9.27 -0.59 -2.31
C VAL A 11 -10.01 0.64 -2.81
N SER A 12 -9.58 1.82 -2.37
CA SER A 12 -10.20 3.08 -2.80
C SER A 12 -10.12 3.28 -4.31
N ALA A 13 -8.99 2.92 -4.91
CA ALA A 13 -8.80 3.02 -6.36
C ALA A 13 -9.83 2.15 -7.10
N LEU A 14 -10.02 0.92 -6.66
CA LEU A 14 -10.94 0.00 -7.31
C LEU A 14 -12.41 0.34 -7.06
N LEU A 15 -12.72 0.96 -5.92
CA LEU A 15 -14.08 1.40 -5.61
C LEU A 15 -14.48 2.67 -6.36
N SER A 16 -13.52 3.51 -6.73
CA SER A 16 -13.78 4.81 -7.36
C SER A 16 -12.86 5.02 -8.56
N PRO A 17 -13.18 4.44 -9.72
CA PRO A 17 -12.30 4.52 -10.90
C PRO A 17 -11.99 5.93 -11.38
N ASP A 18 -12.82 6.91 -11.02
CA ASP A 18 -12.60 8.32 -11.42
C ASP A 18 -11.90 9.13 -10.33
N GLY A 19 -11.51 8.49 -9.22
CA GLY A 19 -10.96 9.17 -8.06
C GLY A 19 -9.46 9.36 -8.07
N THR A 20 -8.98 10.09 -7.08
CA THR A 20 -7.55 10.37 -6.89
C THR A 20 -6.73 9.10 -6.65
N ALA A 21 -7.28 8.16 -5.88
CA ALA A 21 -6.58 6.89 -5.61
C ALA A 21 -6.38 6.09 -6.89
N PHE A 22 -7.36 6.07 -7.78
CA PHE A 22 -7.23 5.37 -9.05
C PHE A 22 -6.15 5.99 -9.94
N ARG A 23 -6.11 7.33 -10.01
CA ARG A 23 -5.06 8.01 -10.77
C ARG A 23 -3.68 7.70 -10.21
N PHE A 24 -3.55 7.72 -8.88
CA PHE A 24 -2.30 7.37 -8.22
C PHE A 24 -1.89 5.93 -8.52
N LEU A 25 -2.83 4.98 -8.39
CA LEU A 25 -2.53 3.58 -8.69
C LEU A 25 -2.13 3.40 -10.16
N SER A 26 -2.78 4.10 -11.08
CA SER A 26 -2.41 4.05 -12.49
C SER A 26 -0.97 4.52 -12.72
N GLU A 27 -0.54 5.57 -12.03
CA GLU A 27 0.84 6.05 -12.09
C GLU A 27 1.82 5.02 -11.54
N VAL A 28 1.43 4.32 -10.46
CA VAL A 28 2.22 3.22 -9.90
C VAL A 28 2.40 2.11 -10.94
N LEU A 29 1.30 1.69 -11.57
CA LEU A 29 1.33 0.63 -12.58
C LEU A 29 2.13 1.04 -13.83
N ASP A 30 2.21 2.33 -14.11
CA ASP A 30 3.04 2.88 -15.19
C ASP A 30 4.51 3.07 -14.77
N LYS A 31 4.87 2.56 -13.58
CA LYS A 31 6.25 2.58 -13.06
C LYS A 31 6.79 3.99 -12.80
N LYS A 32 5.92 4.93 -12.51
CA LYS A 32 6.34 6.28 -12.12
C LYS A 32 7.06 6.29 -10.77
N TYR A 33 6.79 5.30 -9.92
CA TYR A 33 7.38 5.14 -8.60
C TYR A 33 7.92 3.73 -8.43
N GLU A 34 8.92 3.58 -7.55
CA GLU A 34 9.36 2.27 -7.09
C GLU A 34 8.53 1.89 -5.87
N VAL A 35 8.02 0.67 -5.84
CA VAL A 35 7.14 0.20 -4.77
C VAL A 35 7.85 -0.89 -3.98
N ILE A 36 7.79 -0.75 -2.66
CA ILE A 36 8.37 -1.71 -1.72
C ILE A 36 7.27 -2.62 -1.21
N ILE A 37 7.50 -3.93 -1.22
CA ILE A 37 6.61 -4.89 -0.56
C ILE A 37 7.44 -5.97 0.14
N ASN A 38 6.76 -6.75 0.95
CA ASN A 38 7.29 -7.99 1.51
C ASN A 38 6.18 -9.04 1.51
N LYS A 39 6.48 -10.24 2.00
CA LYS A 39 5.51 -11.34 2.00
C LYS A 39 4.22 -10.98 2.76
N GLU A 40 4.37 -10.28 3.88
CA GLU A 40 3.23 -9.93 4.73
C GLU A 40 2.35 -8.87 4.08
N ILE A 41 2.94 -7.88 3.45
CA ILE A 41 2.21 -6.85 2.69
C ILE A 41 1.47 -7.49 1.53
N TYR A 42 2.14 -8.35 0.77
CA TYR A 42 1.52 -9.04 -0.36
C TYR A 42 0.32 -9.87 0.09
N LYS A 43 0.49 -10.61 1.18
CA LYS A 43 -0.60 -11.39 1.75
C LYS A 43 -1.77 -10.51 2.19
N GLU A 44 -1.48 -9.36 2.78
CA GLU A 44 -2.51 -8.41 3.19
C GLU A 44 -3.30 -7.90 1.97
N TYR A 45 -2.61 -7.54 0.90
CA TYR A 45 -3.28 -7.15 -0.34
C TYR A 45 -4.20 -8.25 -0.84
N ASP A 46 -3.69 -9.47 -0.90
CA ASP A 46 -4.42 -10.64 -1.38
C ASP A 46 -5.68 -10.88 -0.54
N ASP A 47 -5.53 -10.91 0.78
CA ASP A 47 -6.64 -11.16 1.71
C ASP A 47 -7.72 -10.08 1.60
N VAL A 48 -7.33 -8.83 1.60
CA VAL A 48 -8.28 -7.70 1.59
C VAL A 48 -9.00 -7.59 0.26
N LEU A 49 -8.29 -7.72 -0.86
CA LEU A 49 -8.89 -7.57 -2.18
C LEU A 49 -9.90 -8.67 -2.49
N HIS A 50 -9.80 -9.82 -1.84
CA HIS A 50 -10.72 -10.93 -2.02
C HIS A 50 -11.92 -10.91 -1.06
N ARG A 51 -12.07 -9.88 -0.23
CA ARG A 51 -13.22 -9.81 0.69
C ARG A 51 -14.51 -9.64 -0.10
N GLU A 52 -15.49 -10.47 0.22
CA GLU A 52 -16.79 -10.51 -0.48
C GLU A 52 -17.48 -9.15 -0.53
N ARG A 53 -17.36 -8.38 0.54
CA ARG A 53 -18.03 -7.07 0.63
C ARG A 53 -17.62 -6.09 -0.46
N PHE A 54 -16.43 -6.27 -1.06
CA PHE A 54 -15.98 -5.40 -2.14
C PHE A 54 -16.45 -5.86 -3.52
N GLY A 55 -16.61 -7.17 -3.69
CA GLY A 55 -17.09 -7.71 -4.95
C GLY A 55 -16.19 -7.43 -6.15
N PHE A 56 -14.89 -7.29 -5.94
CA PHE A 56 -13.96 -7.02 -7.05
C PHE A 56 -13.85 -8.23 -7.97
N ASP A 57 -13.72 -7.97 -9.26
CA ASP A 57 -13.52 -8.98 -10.27
C ASP A 57 -12.16 -9.67 -10.07
N GLU A 58 -12.17 -11.00 -10.08
CA GLU A 58 -10.96 -11.80 -9.90
C GLU A 58 -9.88 -11.46 -10.92
N GLU A 59 -10.26 -11.16 -12.15
CA GLU A 59 -9.29 -10.77 -13.18
C GLU A 59 -8.57 -9.48 -12.83
N VAL A 60 -9.28 -8.52 -12.25
CA VAL A 60 -8.70 -7.25 -11.81
C VAL A 60 -7.76 -7.48 -10.64
N ILE A 61 -8.19 -8.27 -9.65
CA ILE A 61 -7.36 -8.60 -8.49
C ILE A 61 -6.07 -9.29 -8.95
N SER A 62 -6.18 -10.29 -9.81
CA SER A 62 -5.03 -11.03 -10.31
C SER A 62 -4.06 -10.12 -11.07
N TYR A 63 -4.57 -9.21 -11.88
CA TYR A 63 -3.74 -8.25 -12.60
C TYR A 63 -2.90 -7.41 -11.63
N ILE A 64 -3.53 -6.88 -10.60
CA ILE A 64 -2.86 -6.03 -9.62
C ILE A 64 -1.84 -6.82 -8.82
N LEU A 65 -2.21 -7.98 -8.30
CA LEU A 65 -1.30 -8.81 -7.51
C LEU A 65 -0.11 -9.29 -8.33
N ASP A 66 -0.35 -9.69 -9.58
CA ASP A 66 0.73 -10.11 -10.47
C ASP A 66 1.67 -8.96 -10.77
N TRP A 67 1.14 -7.75 -10.95
CA TRP A 67 1.97 -6.57 -11.16
C TRP A 67 2.91 -6.33 -9.97
N PHE A 68 2.38 -6.35 -8.74
CA PHE A 68 3.21 -6.17 -7.54
C PHE A 68 4.24 -7.28 -7.40
N ARG A 69 3.83 -8.52 -7.63
CA ARG A 69 4.76 -9.66 -7.57
C ARG A 69 5.93 -9.47 -8.51
N ASP A 70 5.67 -9.04 -9.74
CA ASP A 70 6.67 -9.00 -10.80
C ASP A 70 7.47 -7.69 -10.84
N ASN A 71 6.93 -6.59 -10.33
CA ASN A 71 7.52 -5.27 -10.51
C ASN A 71 7.93 -4.57 -9.20
N ALA A 72 7.39 -4.96 -8.06
CA ALA A 72 7.77 -4.34 -6.80
C ALA A 72 9.13 -4.82 -6.32
N ILE A 73 9.73 -4.04 -5.43
CA ILE A 73 10.99 -4.39 -4.77
C ILE A 73 10.64 -5.18 -3.52
N TRP A 74 11.06 -6.43 -3.47
CA TRP A 74 10.81 -7.31 -2.33
C TRP A 74 11.90 -7.15 -1.30
N VAL A 75 11.51 -6.93 -0.05
CA VAL A 75 12.45 -6.73 1.06
C VAL A 75 12.09 -7.62 2.25
N GLU A 76 13.07 -7.83 3.12
CA GLU A 76 12.84 -8.44 4.42
C GLU A 76 12.89 -7.31 5.45
N VAL A 77 11.96 -7.31 6.39
CA VAL A 77 11.79 -6.21 7.33
C VAL A 77 11.79 -6.74 8.75
N THR A 78 12.57 -6.08 9.62
CA THR A 78 12.58 -6.38 11.04
C THR A 78 11.43 -5.63 11.72
N LYS A 79 10.68 -6.34 12.53
CA LYS A 79 9.56 -5.75 13.27
C LYS A 79 10.09 -4.76 14.30
N SER A 80 9.56 -3.52 14.26
CA SER A 80 9.93 -2.48 15.21
C SER A 80 9.16 -2.64 16.53
N GLN A 81 9.64 -1.91 17.55
CA GLN A 81 8.97 -1.81 18.84
C GLN A 81 8.21 -0.49 18.99
N ASP A 82 8.14 0.32 17.94
CA ASP A 82 7.49 1.61 17.98
C ASP A 82 6.00 1.46 18.32
N PRO A 83 5.43 2.33 19.16
CA PRO A 83 4.00 2.29 19.43
C PRO A 83 3.20 2.53 18.17
N MET A 84 2.13 1.73 18.00
CA MET A 84 1.24 1.84 16.83
C MET A 84 -0.19 2.08 17.30
N PRO A 85 -0.91 3.01 16.68
CA PRO A 85 -2.35 3.13 16.94
C PRO A 85 -3.12 1.85 16.63
N ASP A 86 -2.73 1.13 15.57
CA ASP A 86 -3.30 -0.16 15.20
C ASP A 86 -2.17 -1.10 14.77
N GLU A 87 -2.04 -2.22 15.47
CA GLU A 87 -1.01 -3.20 15.17
C GLU A 87 -1.13 -3.81 13.77
N LYS A 88 -2.32 -3.85 13.22
CA LYS A 88 -2.52 -4.39 11.86
C LYS A 88 -1.76 -3.61 10.81
N ASP A 89 -1.50 -2.34 11.06
CA ASP A 89 -0.83 -1.45 10.11
C ASP A 89 0.68 -1.42 10.29
N ARG A 90 1.19 -2.08 11.32
CA ARG A 90 2.63 -2.12 11.61
C ARG A 90 3.45 -2.60 10.42
N VAL A 91 2.95 -3.57 9.68
CA VAL A 91 3.68 -4.15 8.56
C VAL A 91 4.06 -3.08 7.51
N PHE A 92 3.15 -2.16 7.24
CA PHE A 92 3.42 -1.06 6.29
C PHE A 92 4.38 -0.05 6.86
N TYR A 93 4.17 0.34 8.11
CA TYR A 93 5.03 1.31 8.78
C TYR A 93 6.47 0.81 8.88
N ASP A 94 6.66 -0.43 9.33
CA ASP A 94 7.99 -1.00 9.47
C ASP A 94 8.71 -1.11 8.13
N ALA A 95 8.00 -1.48 7.07
CA ALA A 95 8.58 -1.55 5.73
C ALA A 95 9.06 -0.17 5.28
N ALA A 96 8.28 0.86 5.52
CA ALA A 96 8.66 2.23 5.14
C ALA A 96 9.85 2.73 5.95
N LYS A 97 9.85 2.49 7.25
CA LYS A 97 10.96 2.91 8.14
C LYS A 97 12.24 2.20 7.76
N CYS A 98 12.18 0.89 7.57
CA CYS A 98 13.36 0.06 7.27
C CYS A 98 14.01 0.47 5.95
N THR A 99 13.22 0.81 4.95
CA THR A 99 13.71 1.16 3.61
C THR A 99 13.86 2.65 3.39
N LYS A 100 13.49 3.46 4.38
CA LYS A 100 13.47 4.93 4.28
C LYS A 100 12.60 5.40 3.11
N SER A 101 11.46 4.76 2.97
CA SER A 101 10.48 5.04 1.90
C SER A 101 9.33 5.87 2.46
N LYS A 102 8.53 6.46 1.57
CA LYS A 102 7.29 7.11 1.97
C LYS A 102 6.20 6.04 2.10
N LEU A 103 5.39 6.14 3.15
CA LEU A 103 4.19 5.32 3.31
C LEU A 103 3.00 6.15 2.87
N VAL A 104 2.34 5.75 1.79
CA VAL A 104 1.17 6.44 1.26
C VAL A 104 -0.08 5.77 1.79
N THR A 105 -0.92 6.54 2.49
CA THR A 105 -2.14 6.03 3.12
C THR A 105 -3.29 6.99 2.91
N GLY A 106 -4.52 6.47 2.95
CA GLY A 106 -5.71 7.29 2.98
C GLY A 106 -6.11 7.71 4.39
N ASN A 107 -5.41 7.21 5.41
CA ASN A 107 -5.78 7.47 6.80
C ASN A 107 -4.55 7.57 7.71
N ASN A 108 -4.01 8.77 7.83
CA ASN A 108 -2.81 9.05 8.63
C ASN A 108 -3.00 8.72 10.11
N ARG A 109 -4.24 8.75 10.61
CA ARG A 109 -4.53 8.50 12.04
C ARG A 109 -4.20 7.09 12.48
N HIS A 110 -4.10 6.15 11.54
CA HIS A 110 -3.74 4.77 11.84
C HIS A 110 -2.25 4.60 12.09
N TYR A 111 -1.45 5.64 11.88
CA TYR A 111 0.00 5.56 11.97
C TYR A 111 0.57 6.57 12.97
N PRO A 112 1.79 6.33 13.47
CA PRO A 112 2.49 7.33 14.26
C PRO A 112 2.67 8.62 13.47
N VAL A 113 2.79 9.74 14.16
CA VAL A 113 3.15 11.01 13.53
C VAL A 113 4.60 10.91 13.09
N ASP A 114 4.83 10.83 11.79
CA ASP A 114 6.15 10.63 11.21
C ASP A 114 6.13 11.24 9.80
N GLU A 115 7.18 11.94 9.43
CA GLU A 115 7.26 12.58 8.12
C GLU A 115 7.27 11.56 6.95
N LEU A 116 7.57 10.28 7.23
CA LEU A 116 7.49 9.24 6.21
C LEU A 116 6.04 8.90 5.88
N VAL A 117 5.11 9.09 6.80
CA VAL A 117 3.70 8.80 6.59
C VAL A 117 3.07 9.98 5.86
N THR A 118 2.57 9.71 4.66
CA THR A 118 2.08 10.74 3.75
C THR A 118 0.66 10.40 3.33
N SER A 119 -0.26 11.36 3.44
CA SER A 119 -1.60 11.15 2.92
C SER A 119 -1.57 11.21 1.40
N LEU A 120 -2.53 10.54 0.78
CA LEU A 120 -2.66 10.57 -0.69
C LEU A 120 -2.80 12.01 -1.21
N TRP A 121 -3.50 12.86 -0.45
CA TRP A 121 -3.72 14.26 -0.81
C TRP A 121 -2.41 15.05 -0.85
N GLU A 122 -1.55 14.84 0.15
CA GLU A 122 -0.25 15.52 0.23
C GLU A 122 0.69 15.04 -0.87
N PHE A 123 0.52 13.79 -1.27
CA PHE A 123 1.39 13.16 -2.26
C PHE A 123 1.09 13.67 -3.68
N GLU A 124 -0.16 13.89 -3.97
CA GLU A 124 -0.59 14.45 -5.25
C GLU A 124 -0.38 15.96 -5.27
#